data_ea97407b5fceb3f3734b64639bef74f2
#
_entry.id   ea97407b5fceb3f3734b64639bef74f2
#
_cell.length_a   1.000
_cell.length_b   1.000
_cell.length_c   1.000
_cell.angle_alpha   90.00
_cell.angle_beta   90.00
_cell.angle_gamma   90.00
#
_symmetry.space_group_name_H-M   'P 1'
#
loop_
_entity.id
_entity.type
_entity.pdbx_description
1 polymer ?
#
loop_
_entity_poly.entity_id
_entity_poly.type
_entity_poly.pdbx_seq_one_letter_code
_entity_poly.pdbx_strand_id
1 'polypeptide(L)'
;MRITFSDTGKRFNREWIFRNLSFDFLPGEKYAITGPNGSGKSTVLQVISGSMAPSAGHIKWQLKNEPVQEDALFNFLTISAPYLETIEELSAFEFLTFHNRFKKFIDDITVDEIIDVIGLKSSAHKQIRYFSSGMKQRIKLAQAIFSDVPLLLLDEPCTNLDTAGIELYHRLIEKYAGGKTVIVSSNDVQEYSFCKSIINILDYK
;
A
#
# COMPACT_ATOMS: atom_id res chain seq x y z
N MET A 1 -8.37 -8.63 6.23
CA MET A 1 -9.55 -7.77 5.98
C MET A 1 -10.20 -8.20 4.69
N ARG A 2 -11.55 -8.35 4.66
CA ARG A 2 -12.30 -8.63 3.41
C ARG A 2 -12.83 -7.34 2.83
N ILE A 3 -12.75 -7.19 1.50
CA ILE A 3 -13.27 -6.02 0.79
C ILE A 3 -14.11 -6.53 -0.38
N THR A 4 -15.39 -6.16 -0.42
CA THR A 4 -16.34 -6.59 -1.45
C THR A 4 -16.77 -5.40 -2.29
N PHE A 5 -16.50 -5.45 -3.58
CA PHE A 5 -16.98 -4.53 -4.59
C PHE A 5 -18.25 -5.10 -5.21
N SER A 6 -19.29 -4.28 -5.32
CA SER A 6 -20.58 -4.64 -5.96
C SER A 6 -20.92 -3.58 -6.99
N ASP A 7 -20.78 -3.92 -8.27
CA ASP A 7 -21.03 -3.05 -9.44
C ASP A 7 -20.40 -1.67 -9.29
N THR A 8 -19.23 -1.64 -8.66
CA THR A 8 -18.57 -0.41 -8.28
C THR A 8 -17.94 0.27 -9.49
N GLY A 9 -18.11 1.58 -9.56
CA GLY A 9 -17.48 2.40 -10.59
C GLY A 9 -17.05 3.76 -10.09
N LYS A 10 -16.03 4.33 -10.74
CA LYS A 10 -15.57 5.68 -10.49
C LYS A 10 -15.47 6.46 -11.78
N ARG A 11 -16.02 7.67 -11.78
CA ARG A 11 -15.89 8.64 -12.87
C ARG A 11 -15.39 9.98 -12.35
N PHE A 12 -14.70 10.70 -13.20
CA PHE A 12 -14.44 12.12 -13.03
C PHE A 12 -15.19 12.87 -14.13
N ASN A 13 -16.02 13.82 -13.71
CA ASN A 13 -16.94 14.52 -14.59
C ASN A 13 -17.81 13.52 -15.39
N ARG A 14 -17.58 13.39 -16.71
CA ARG A 14 -18.31 12.49 -17.62
C ARG A 14 -17.52 11.25 -18.03
N GLU A 15 -16.27 11.14 -17.63
CA GLU A 15 -15.38 10.05 -18.03
C GLU A 15 -15.29 8.99 -16.94
N TRP A 16 -15.61 7.74 -17.31
CA TRP A 16 -15.45 6.60 -16.42
C TRP A 16 -13.99 6.17 -16.39
N ILE A 17 -13.46 6.07 -15.18
CA ILE A 17 -12.13 5.50 -14.94
C ILE A 17 -12.25 3.98 -14.91
N PHE A 18 -13.25 3.47 -14.20
CA PHE A 18 -13.69 2.09 -14.24
C PHE A 18 -15.17 2.00 -13.86
N ARG A 19 -15.84 0.91 -14.26
CA ARG A 19 -17.25 0.66 -13.95
C ARG A 19 -17.54 -0.83 -13.85
N ASN A 20 -18.67 -1.16 -13.18
CA ASN A 20 -19.16 -2.53 -13.04
C ASN A 20 -18.12 -3.49 -12.42
N LEU A 21 -17.20 -2.97 -11.59
CA LEU A 21 -16.24 -3.80 -10.87
C LEU A 21 -16.97 -4.52 -9.74
N SER A 22 -17.07 -5.85 -9.85
CA SER A 22 -17.58 -6.72 -8.80
C SER A 22 -16.49 -7.74 -8.46
N PHE A 23 -15.93 -7.67 -7.26
CA PHE A 23 -14.82 -8.51 -6.85
C PHE A 23 -14.71 -8.59 -5.32
N ASP A 24 -14.28 -9.76 -4.82
CA ASP A 24 -14.00 -10.01 -3.41
C ASP A 24 -12.50 -10.14 -3.15
N PHE A 25 -11.93 -9.21 -2.39
CA PHE A 25 -10.59 -9.35 -1.82
C PHE A 25 -10.70 -10.08 -0.48
N LEU A 26 -10.10 -11.26 -0.41
CA LEU A 26 -10.19 -12.13 0.77
C LEU A 26 -9.09 -11.82 1.79
N PRO A 27 -9.34 -12.04 3.09
CA PRO A 27 -8.34 -11.84 4.14
C PRO A 27 -7.09 -12.68 3.92
N GLY A 28 -5.91 -12.06 4.08
CA GLY A 28 -4.61 -12.75 4.00
C GLY A 28 -4.12 -13.06 2.59
N GLU A 29 -4.91 -12.77 1.56
CA GLU A 29 -4.54 -13.01 0.17
C GLU A 29 -3.82 -11.78 -0.45
N LYS A 30 -3.06 -12.05 -1.52
CA LYS A 30 -2.27 -11.04 -2.22
C LYS A 30 -2.77 -10.87 -3.66
N TYR A 31 -3.09 -9.64 -4.04
CA TYR A 31 -3.72 -9.26 -5.30
C TYR A 31 -2.87 -8.25 -6.06
N ALA A 32 -2.93 -8.30 -7.39
CA ALA A 32 -2.40 -7.26 -8.25
C ALA A 32 -3.52 -6.58 -9.05
N ILE A 33 -3.50 -5.28 -9.12
CA ILE A 33 -4.31 -4.48 -10.05
C ILE A 33 -3.38 -3.99 -11.14
N THR A 34 -3.60 -4.47 -12.37
CA THR A 34 -2.71 -4.23 -13.51
C THR A 34 -3.37 -3.37 -14.58
N GLY A 35 -2.55 -2.82 -15.46
CA GLY A 35 -2.97 -2.01 -16.60
C GLY A 35 -1.96 -0.90 -16.90
N PRO A 36 -2.03 -0.26 -18.07
CA PRO A 36 -1.09 0.79 -18.46
C PRO A 36 -1.15 2.01 -17.53
N ASN A 37 -0.13 2.88 -17.64
CA ASN A 37 -0.12 4.13 -16.88
C ASN A 37 -1.33 4.99 -17.29
N GLY A 38 -1.95 5.65 -16.31
CA GLY A 38 -3.18 6.41 -16.52
C GLY A 38 -4.46 5.57 -16.65
N SER A 39 -4.39 4.23 -16.54
CA SER A 39 -5.59 3.38 -16.67
C SER A 39 -6.54 3.45 -15.47
N GLY A 40 -6.13 4.05 -14.34
CA GLY A 40 -6.98 4.19 -13.15
C GLY A 40 -6.64 3.24 -12.02
N LYS A 41 -5.51 2.52 -12.05
CA LYS A 41 -5.05 1.62 -10.98
C LYS A 41 -5.01 2.30 -9.61
N SER A 42 -4.31 3.44 -9.52
CA SER A 42 -4.22 4.24 -8.28
C SER A 42 -5.60 4.73 -7.81
N THR A 43 -6.52 5.02 -8.75
CA THR A 43 -7.90 5.39 -8.42
C THR A 43 -8.64 4.24 -7.74
N VAL A 44 -8.43 2.99 -8.19
CA VAL A 44 -9.01 1.81 -7.52
C VAL A 44 -8.45 1.67 -6.10
N LEU A 45 -7.13 1.86 -5.90
CA LEU A 45 -6.55 1.83 -4.54
C LEU A 45 -7.12 2.94 -3.64
N GLN A 46 -7.34 4.14 -4.17
CA GLN A 46 -7.97 5.23 -3.42
C GLN A 46 -9.42 4.91 -3.05
N VAL A 47 -10.15 4.23 -3.93
CA VAL A 47 -11.51 3.77 -3.65
C VAL A 47 -11.50 2.63 -2.61
N ILE A 48 -10.55 1.69 -2.70
CA ILE A 48 -10.35 0.63 -1.69
C ILE A 48 -10.02 1.21 -0.32
N SER A 49 -9.20 2.25 -0.25
CA SER A 49 -8.79 2.88 1.01
C SER A 49 -9.87 3.76 1.65
N GLY A 50 -11.00 3.99 0.96
CA GLY A 50 -12.02 4.92 1.41
C GLY A 50 -11.65 6.41 1.25
N SER A 51 -10.45 6.72 0.73
CA SER A 51 -10.05 8.11 0.49
C SER A 51 -10.81 8.75 -0.68
N MET A 52 -11.49 7.94 -1.47
CA MET A 52 -12.29 8.36 -2.62
C MET A 52 -13.58 7.54 -2.70
N ALA A 53 -14.74 8.20 -2.56
CA ALA A 53 -16.04 7.55 -2.71
C ALA A 53 -16.26 7.06 -4.15
N PRO A 54 -16.88 5.88 -4.36
CA PRO A 54 -17.29 5.43 -5.67
C PRO A 54 -18.36 6.35 -6.27
N SER A 55 -18.50 6.36 -7.60
CA SER A 55 -19.55 7.10 -8.31
C SER A 55 -20.79 6.24 -8.62
N ALA A 56 -20.65 4.92 -8.54
CA ALA A 56 -21.71 3.94 -8.71
C ALA A 56 -21.36 2.67 -7.94
N GLY A 57 -22.37 1.87 -7.61
CA GLY A 57 -22.20 0.66 -6.81
C GLY A 57 -21.81 0.97 -5.36
N HIS A 58 -21.27 -0.04 -4.68
CA HIS A 58 -20.86 0.10 -3.29
C HIS A 58 -19.69 -0.81 -2.95
N ILE A 59 -19.01 -0.44 -1.88
CA ILE A 59 -17.91 -1.21 -1.29
C ILE A 59 -18.30 -1.56 0.14
N LYS A 60 -17.96 -2.77 0.55
CA LYS A 60 -18.07 -3.20 1.95
C LYS A 60 -16.73 -3.65 2.45
N TRP A 61 -16.39 -3.22 3.66
CA TRP A 61 -15.20 -3.64 4.38
C TRP A 61 -15.59 -4.43 5.60
N GLN A 62 -14.94 -5.56 5.82
CA GLN A 62 -15.20 -6.43 6.96
C GLN A 62 -13.89 -6.89 7.61
N LEU A 63 -13.85 -6.84 8.93
CA LEU A 63 -12.78 -7.42 9.74
C LEU A 63 -13.36 -8.47 10.66
N LYS A 64 -12.89 -9.73 10.55
CA LYS A 64 -13.42 -10.87 11.30
C LYS A 64 -14.96 -11.03 11.18
N ASN A 65 -15.49 -10.77 9.97
CA ASN A 65 -16.91 -10.75 9.60
C ASN A 65 -17.73 -9.56 10.16
N GLU A 66 -17.14 -8.67 10.93
CA GLU A 66 -17.80 -7.45 11.38
C GLU A 66 -17.60 -6.33 10.36
N PRO A 67 -18.63 -5.51 10.09
CA PRO A 67 -18.50 -4.40 9.16
C PRO A 67 -17.59 -3.32 9.72
N VAL A 68 -16.74 -2.76 8.87
CA VAL A 68 -15.90 -1.60 9.18
C VAL A 68 -16.49 -0.38 8.47
N GLN A 69 -16.73 0.68 9.22
CA GLN A 69 -17.23 1.94 8.67
C GLN A 69 -16.12 2.67 7.91
N GLU A 70 -16.48 3.44 6.88
CA GLU A 70 -15.53 4.14 6.00
C GLU A 70 -14.65 5.13 6.78
N ASP A 71 -15.21 5.83 7.74
CA ASP A 71 -14.51 6.79 8.61
C ASP A 71 -13.50 6.15 9.57
N ALA A 72 -13.62 4.84 9.84
CA ALA A 72 -12.71 4.08 10.68
C ALA A 72 -11.62 3.34 9.88
N LEU A 73 -11.70 3.30 8.54
CA LEU A 73 -10.81 2.50 7.68
C LEU A 73 -9.34 2.83 7.87
N PHE A 74 -9.01 4.10 8.12
CA PHE A 74 -7.63 4.53 8.31
C PHE A 74 -6.91 3.78 9.45
N ASN A 75 -7.64 3.21 10.42
CA ASN A 75 -7.06 2.40 11.49
C ASN A 75 -6.63 1.00 11.02
N PHE A 76 -7.19 0.51 9.93
CA PHE A 76 -7.05 -0.88 9.48
C PHE A 76 -6.25 -1.05 8.19
N LEU A 77 -5.73 0.04 7.64
CA LEU A 77 -4.95 -0.01 6.41
C LEU A 77 -3.70 0.86 6.49
N THR A 78 -2.76 0.54 5.63
CA THR A 78 -1.64 1.42 5.30
C THR A 78 -1.46 1.44 3.79
N ILE A 79 -0.92 2.56 3.28
CA ILE A 79 -0.67 2.75 1.86
C ILE A 79 0.73 3.31 1.65
N SER A 80 1.44 2.77 0.65
CA SER A 80 2.64 3.37 0.09
C SER A 80 2.38 3.69 -1.37
N ALA A 81 2.60 4.93 -1.76
CA ALA A 81 2.38 5.41 -3.12
C ALA A 81 3.40 6.49 -3.49
N PRO A 82 3.73 6.65 -4.80
CA PRO A 82 4.69 7.67 -5.24
C PRO A 82 4.30 9.09 -4.85
N TYR A 83 3.01 9.40 -4.87
CA TYR A 83 2.47 10.74 -4.57
C TYR A 83 2.36 11.05 -3.07
N LEU A 84 2.59 10.08 -2.19
CA LEU A 84 2.63 10.30 -0.75
C LEU A 84 4.04 10.74 -0.36
N GLU A 85 4.12 11.90 0.27
CA GLU A 85 5.38 12.49 0.69
C GLU A 85 5.73 12.09 2.12
N THR A 86 7.01 12.07 2.42
CA THR A 86 7.54 11.93 3.77
C THR A 86 7.74 13.31 4.40
N ILE A 87 7.74 13.41 5.73
CA ILE A 87 8.12 14.64 6.43
C ILE A 87 9.65 14.77 6.34
N GLU A 88 10.11 15.53 5.35
CA GLU A 88 11.53 15.59 4.97
C GLU A 88 12.43 16.27 5.99
N GLU A 89 11.87 17.05 6.90
CA GLU A 89 12.55 17.70 8.02
C GLU A 89 12.97 16.71 9.12
N LEU A 90 12.27 15.60 9.23
CA LEU A 90 12.59 14.55 10.21
C LEU A 90 13.72 13.66 9.70
N SER A 91 14.49 13.11 10.63
CA SER A 91 15.36 11.96 10.34
C SER A 91 14.53 10.69 10.12
N ALA A 92 15.16 9.66 9.56
CA ALA A 92 14.48 8.35 9.39
C ALA A 92 13.97 7.80 10.73
N PHE A 93 14.80 7.91 11.79
CA PHE A 93 14.43 7.47 13.12
C PHE A 93 13.23 8.25 13.68
N GLU A 94 13.26 9.57 13.60
CA GLU A 94 12.16 10.43 14.08
C GLU A 94 10.88 10.17 13.30
N PHE A 95 10.95 10.04 11.97
CA PHE A 95 9.80 9.77 11.11
C PHE A 95 9.12 8.45 11.46
N LEU A 96 9.87 7.35 11.57
CA LEU A 96 9.30 6.06 11.93
C LEU A 96 8.81 6.03 13.39
N THR A 97 9.53 6.69 14.32
CA THR A 97 9.07 6.84 15.70
C THR A 97 7.76 7.63 15.79
N PHE A 98 7.66 8.72 15.03
CA PHE A 98 6.44 9.51 14.94
C PHE A 98 5.27 8.68 14.39
N HIS A 99 5.48 7.97 13.28
CA HIS A 99 4.47 7.09 12.70
C HIS A 99 3.99 6.03 13.70
N ASN A 100 4.88 5.40 14.43
CA ASN A 100 4.55 4.36 15.41
C ASN A 100 3.65 4.85 16.57
N ARG A 101 3.56 6.17 16.80
CA ARG A 101 2.62 6.73 17.80
C ARG A 101 1.17 6.70 17.33
N PHE A 102 0.94 6.83 16.03
CA PHE A 102 -0.40 6.83 15.42
C PHE A 102 -0.80 5.44 14.94
N LYS A 103 0.15 4.70 14.39
CA LYS A 103 -0.07 3.38 13.84
C LYS A 103 1.08 2.47 14.28
N LYS A 104 0.77 1.60 15.21
CA LYS A 104 1.78 0.70 15.78
C LYS A 104 2.43 -0.15 14.70
N PHE A 105 3.71 -0.41 14.85
CA PHE A 105 4.38 -1.45 14.11
C PHE A 105 4.03 -2.83 14.69
N ILE A 106 4.25 -3.87 13.88
CA ILE A 106 4.10 -5.26 14.31
C ILE A 106 4.91 -5.49 15.59
N ASP A 107 4.40 -6.37 16.47
CA ASP A 107 5.07 -6.71 17.71
C ASP A 107 6.50 -7.25 17.48
N ASP A 108 7.34 -7.13 18.50
CA ASP A 108 8.71 -7.61 18.54
C ASP A 108 9.70 -6.98 17.53
N ILE A 109 9.37 -5.80 16.95
CA ILE A 109 10.32 -5.05 16.13
C ILE A 109 10.46 -3.60 16.59
N THR A 110 11.66 -3.16 16.82
CA THR A 110 11.99 -1.78 17.16
C THR A 110 12.23 -0.92 15.92
N VAL A 111 12.15 0.41 16.09
CA VAL A 111 12.46 1.35 14.99
C VAL A 111 13.90 1.19 14.50
N ASP A 112 14.85 0.94 15.41
CA ASP A 112 16.26 0.70 15.05
C ASP A 112 16.43 -0.55 14.19
N GLU A 113 15.74 -1.63 14.54
CA GLU A 113 15.74 -2.87 13.74
C GLU A 113 15.09 -2.67 12.37
N ILE A 114 13.98 -1.92 12.28
CA ILE A 114 13.37 -1.58 10.99
C ILE A 114 14.37 -0.84 10.11
N ILE A 115 15.06 0.18 10.67
CA ILE A 115 16.06 0.98 9.95
C ILE A 115 17.23 0.10 9.49
N ASP A 116 17.67 -0.85 10.32
CA ASP A 116 18.74 -1.78 9.96
C ASP A 116 18.31 -2.72 8.85
N VAL A 117 17.11 -3.31 8.94
CA VAL A 117 16.51 -4.22 7.93
C VAL A 117 16.40 -3.56 6.57
N ILE A 118 16.04 -2.27 6.49
CA ILE A 118 15.94 -1.54 5.21
C ILE A 118 17.29 -0.97 4.73
N GLY A 119 18.39 -1.27 5.46
CA GLY A 119 19.74 -0.89 5.06
C GLY A 119 20.04 0.60 5.22
N LEU A 120 19.42 1.28 6.19
CA LEU A 120 19.59 2.71 6.43
C LEU A 120 20.25 3.06 7.77
N LYS A 121 20.87 2.08 8.46
CA LYS A 121 21.48 2.23 9.79
C LYS A 121 22.44 3.41 9.87
N SER A 122 23.35 3.57 8.90
CA SER A 122 24.32 4.67 8.86
C SER A 122 23.69 6.04 8.64
N SER A 123 22.44 6.08 8.21
CA SER A 123 21.68 7.30 7.90
C SER A 123 20.48 7.51 8.83
N ALA A 124 20.35 6.73 9.91
CA ALA A 124 19.20 6.73 10.82
C ALA A 124 18.83 8.14 11.32
N HIS A 125 19.81 8.93 11.70
CA HIS A 125 19.64 10.29 12.23
C HIS A 125 19.84 11.41 11.20
N LYS A 126 20.04 11.06 9.92
CA LYS A 126 20.11 12.02 8.84
C LYS A 126 18.71 12.41 8.40
N GLN A 127 18.45 13.70 8.17
CA GLN A 127 17.16 14.17 7.67
C GLN A 127 16.83 13.58 6.30
N ILE A 128 15.56 13.22 6.11
CA ILE A 128 15.04 12.56 4.90
C ILE A 128 15.22 13.44 3.65
N ARG A 129 15.25 14.78 3.78
CA ARG A 129 15.53 15.68 2.66
C ARG A 129 16.87 15.40 1.96
N TYR A 130 17.83 14.82 2.66
CA TYR A 130 19.15 14.48 2.11
C TYR A 130 19.24 13.02 1.63
N PHE A 131 18.12 12.30 1.60
CA PHE A 131 18.08 10.95 1.09
C PHE A 131 18.00 10.92 -0.43
N SER A 132 18.58 9.89 -1.05
CA SER A 132 18.30 9.57 -2.43
C SER A 132 16.83 9.13 -2.60
N SER A 133 16.33 9.16 -3.84
CA SER A 133 14.96 8.69 -4.14
C SER A 133 14.74 7.23 -3.67
N GLY A 134 15.74 6.35 -3.87
CA GLY A 134 15.66 4.97 -3.40
C GLY A 134 15.65 4.84 -1.88
N MET A 135 16.41 5.67 -1.14
CA MET A 135 16.35 5.70 0.33
C MET A 135 14.98 6.19 0.82
N LYS A 136 14.41 7.23 0.19
CA LYS A 136 13.05 7.70 0.50
C LYS A 136 12.01 6.60 0.24
N GLN A 137 12.16 5.86 -0.86
CA GLN A 137 11.25 4.75 -1.16
C GLN A 137 11.34 3.63 -0.12
N ARG A 138 12.55 3.26 0.32
CA ARG A 138 12.75 2.27 1.40
C ARG A 138 12.07 2.68 2.71
N ILE A 139 12.12 3.96 3.09
CA ILE A 139 11.40 4.49 4.28
C ILE A 139 9.88 4.38 4.12
N LYS A 140 9.33 4.74 2.95
CA LYS A 140 7.89 4.61 2.67
C LYS A 140 7.42 3.16 2.75
N LEU A 141 8.19 2.24 2.16
CA LEU A 141 7.91 0.81 2.24
C LEU A 141 7.97 0.30 3.68
N ALA A 142 8.98 0.73 4.45
CA ALA A 142 9.10 0.36 5.86
C ALA A 142 7.88 0.82 6.66
N GLN A 143 7.53 2.10 6.55
CA GLN A 143 6.33 2.66 7.20
C GLN A 143 5.08 1.83 6.91
N ALA A 144 4.89 1.42 5.65
CA ALA A 144 3.71 0.70 5.23
C ALA A 144 3.73 -0.77 5.65
N ILE A 145 4.83 -1.49 5.38
CA ILE A 145 4.90 -2.95 5.57
C ILE A 145 4.96 -3.32 7.06
N PHE A 146 5.70 -2.54 7.87
CA PHE A 146 5.84 -2.82 9.30
C PHE A 146 4.64 -2.38 10.15
N SER A 147 3.71 -1.56 9.64
CA SER A 147 2.49 -1.21 10.37
C SER A 147 1.65 -2.43 10.67
N ASP A 148 1.20 -2.58 11.93
CA ASP A 148 0.31 -3.69 12.34
C ASP A 148 -1.13 -3.40 11.93
N VAL A 149 -1.42 -3.66 10.66
CA VAL A 149 -2.75 -3.47 10.06
C VAL A 149 -3.11 -4.65 9.16
N PRO A 150 -4.40 -4.99 9.02
CA PRO A 150 -4.83 -6.11 8.20
C PRO A 150 -4.83 -5.86 6.68
N LEU A 151 -4.68 -4.59 6.23
CA LEU A 151 -4.69 -4.24 4.80
C LEU A 151 -3.47 -3.39 4.45
N LEU A 152 -2.68 -3.86 3.48
CA LEU A 152 -1.53 -3.18 2.92
C LEU A 152 -1.80 -2.84 1.44
N LEU A 153 -1.79 -1.56 1.11
CA LEU A 153 -1.95 -1.04 -0.24
C LEU A 153 -0.62 -0.50 -0.76
N LEU A 154 -0.21 -0.95 -1.94
CA LEU A 154 1.06 -0.59 -2.55
C LEU A 154 0.82 -0.11 -3.99
N ASP A 155 1.14 1.15 -4.25
CA ASP A 155 1.06 1.73 -5.59
C ASP A 155 2.48 1.92 -6.13
N GLU A 156 2.84 1.21 -7.20
CA GLU A 156 4.16 1.20 -7.82
C GLU A 156 5.31 1.13 -6.78
N PRO A 157 5.34 0.09 -5.93
CA PRO A 157 6.19 0.05 -4.73
C PRO A 157 7.69 0.07 -5.02
N CYS A 158 8.15 -0.36 -6.20
CA CYS A 158 9.57 -0.41 -6.54
C CYS A 158 10.05 0.83 -7.32
N THR A 159 9.21 1.83 -7.48
CA THR A 159 9.62 3.10 -8.12
C THR A 159 10.89 3.64 -7.46
N ASN A 160 11.91 4.00 -8.27
CA ASN A 160 13.22 4.47 -7.83
C ASN A 160 14.10 3.45 -7.07
N LEU A 161 13.75 2.19 -6.99
CA LEU A 161 14.61 1.15 -6.43
C LEU A 161 15.53 0.55 -7.51
N ASP A 162 16.74 0.27 -7.09
CA ASP A 162 17.67 -0.58 -7.83
C ASP A 162 17.34 -2.07 -7.61
N THR A 163 18.05 -2.96 -8.28
CA THR A 163 17.86 -4.43 -8.15
C THR A 163 17.92 -4.87 -6.69
N ALA A 164 18.90 -4.38 -5.91
CA ALA A 164 19.02 -4.73 -4.49
C ALA A 164 17.82 -4.21 -3.67
N GLY A 165 17.29 -3.06 -4.04
CA GLY A 165 16.07 -2.49 -3.43
C GLY A 165 14.81 -3.31 -3.75
N ILE A 166 14.68 -3.82 -4.98
CA ILE A 166 13.59 -4.71 -5.37
C ILE A 166 13.68 -6.05 -4.61
N GLU A 167 14.85 -6.63 -4.50
CA GLU A 167 15.06 -7.83 -3.69
C GLU A 167 14.72 -7.60 -2.21
N LEU A 168 15.11 -6.44 -1.67
CA LEU A 168 14.72 -6.03 -0.32
C LEU A 168 13.19 -5.98 -0.18
N TYR A 169 12.49 -5.34 -1.12
CA TYR A 169 11.03 -5.27 -1.13
C TYR A 169 10.40 -6.67 -1.07
N HIS A 170 10.86 -7.62 -1.89
CA HIS A 170 10.36 -9.00 -1.86
C HIS A 170 10.56 -9.67 -0.50
N ARG A 171 11.76 -9.55 0.07
CA ARG A 171 12.05 -10.08 1.42
C ARG A 171 11.15 -9.45 2.50
N LEU A 172 10.88 -8.15 2.40
CA LEU A 172 9.98 -7.47 3.34
C LEU A 172 8.55 -8.00 3.24
N ILE A 173 8.03 -8.15 2.03
CA ILE A 173 6.68 -8.71 1.80
C ILE A 173 6.58 -10.16 2.30
N GLU A 174 7.57 -10.98 2.00
CA GLU A 174 7.60 -12.39 2.43
C GLU A 174 7.60 -12.50 3.95
N LYS A 175 8.47 -11.74 4.63
CA LYS A 175 8.72 -11.89 6.06
C LYS A 175 7.68 -11.15 6.93
N TYR A 176 7.20 -9.98 6.51
CA TYR A 176 6.44 -9.07 7.38
C TYR A 176 5.00 -8.79 6.92
N ALA A 177 4.62 -9.23 5.72
CA ALA A 177 3.24 -9.06 5.25
C ALA A 177 2.40 -10.35 5.36
N GLY A 178 2.87 -11.33 6.14
CA GLY A 178 2.10 -12.55 6.43
C GLY A 178 0.78 -12.22 7.15
N GLY A 179 -0.32 -12.85 6.71
CA GLY A 179 -1.66 -12.62 7.27
C GLY A 179 -2.35 -11.31 6.85
N LYS A 180 -1.63 -10.36 6.25
CA LYS A 180 -2.22 -9.14 5.69
C LYS A 180 -2.85 -9.41 4.33
N THR A 181 -3.97 -8.75 4.04
CA THR A 181 -4.44 -8.60 2.67
C THR A 181 -3.53 -7.58 2.00
N VAL A 182 -2.87 -7.96 0.90
CA VAL A 182 -1.96 -7.08 0.16
C VAL A 182 -2.54 -6.81 -1.22
N ILE A 183 -2.62 -5.53 -1.60
CA ILE A 183 -3.08 -5.14 -2.94
C ILE A 183 -2.02 -4.24 -3.56
N VAL A 184 -1.41 -4.73 -4.64
CA VAL A 184 -0.39 -4.02 -5.40
C VAL A 184 -1.00 -3.46 -6.68
N SER A 185 -0.81 -2.19 -6.92
CA SER A 185 -1.14 -1.52 -8.18
C SER A 185 0.14 -1.31 -8.97
N SER A 186 0.29 -2.00 -10.08
CA SER A 186 1.49 -1.90 -10.92
C SER A 186 1.28 -2.45 -12.32
N ASN A 187 2.13 -2.04 -13.27
CA ASN A 187 2.31 -2.66 -14.57
C ASN A 187 3.63 -3.48 -14.68
N ASP A 188 4.48 -3.41 -13.66
CA ASP A 188 5.72 -4.18 -13.59
C ASP A 188 5.52 -5.50 -12.83
N VAL A 189 5.72 -6.62 -13.54
CA VAL A 189 5.56 -7.96 -12.96
C VAL A 189 6.46 -8.19 -11.74
N GLN A 190 7.62 -7.55 -11.66
CA GLN A 190 8.51 -7.68 -10.52
C GLN A 190 7.85 -7.17 -9.23
N GLU A 191 6.97 -6.17 -9.29
CA GLU A 191 6.31 -5.60 -8.12
C GLU A 191 5.22 -6.49 -7.53
N TYR A 192 4.64 -7.41 -8.32
CA TYR A 192 3.53 -8.25 -7.89
C TYR A 192 3.70 -9.75 -8.19
N SER A 193 4.93 -10.21 -8.47
CA SER A 193 5.20 -11.63 -8.80
C SER A 193 4.73 -12.62 -7.73
N PHE A 194 4.57 -12.20 -6.49
CA PHE A 194 4.04 -12.99 -5.37
C PHE A 194 2.51 -12.98 -5.29
N CYS A 195 1.81 -12.19 -6.11
CA CYS A 195 0.35 -12.13 -6.14
C CYS A 195 -0.21 -13.29 -6.97
N LYS A 196 -1.17 -14.01 -6.40
CA LYS A 196 -1.83 -15.14 -7.09
C LYS A 196 -3.00 -14.70 -7.97
N SER A 197 -3.65 -13.59 -7.61
CA SER A 197 -4.82 -13.09 -8.30
C SER A 197 -4.51 -11.74 -8.94
N ILE A 198 -4.79 -11.62 -10.23
CA ILE A 198 -4.52 -10.42 -11.03
C ILE A 198 -5.85 -9.89 -11.57
N ILE A 199 -6.08 -8.61 -11.38
CA ILE A 199 -7.24 -7.87 -11.87
C ILE A 199 -6.73 -6.86 -12.90
N ASN A 200 -7.11 -7.04 -14.16
CA ASN A 200 -6.78 -6.05 -15.18
C ASN A 200 -7.86 -4.95 -15.18
N ILE A 201 -7.46 -3.71 -14.88
CA ILE A 201 -8.41 -2.59 -14.83
C ILE A 201 -9.06 -2.30 -16.19
N LEU A 202 -8.45 -2.70 -17.30
CA LEU A 202 -9.02 -2.53 -18.64
C LEU A 202 -10.30 -3.35 -18.85
N ASP A 203 -10.49 -4.44 -18.11
CA ASP A 203 -11.69 -5.27 -18.19
C ASP A 203 -12.94 -4.56 -17.61
N TYR A 204 -12.73 -3.40 -16.97
CA TYR A 204 -13.75 -2.61 -16.28
C TYR A 204 -13.89 -1.17 -16.83
N LYS A 205 -13.53 -0.96 -18.08
CA LYS A 205 -13.65 0.35 -18.77
C LYS A 205 -15.07 0.67 -19.24
#